data_644d90caf1b79f427f003a867489fb1e
#
_entry.id   644d90caf1b79f427f003a867489fb1e
#
_cell.length_a   1.000
_cell.length_b   1.000
_cell.length_c   1.000
_cell.angle_alpha   90.00
_cell.angle_beta   90.00
_cell.angle_gamma   90.00
#
_symmetry.space_group_name_H-M   'P 1'
#
loop_
_entity.id
_entity.type
_entity.pdbx_description
1 polymer ?
#
loop_
_entity_poly.entity_id
_entity_poly.type
_entity_poly.pdbx_seq_one_letter_code
_entity_poly.pdbx_strand_id
1 'polypeptide(L)'
;PGFPQISEKDRKKLIALLTDEKNIKGENEVVSKSEDKFFMPYQHTGYTKFLDNNGLPAISPPWGTLQALDLNTGEYIWKVPLGETESLKKLGYPTTGTENYGGAVVTENGLLFIAATKDGYIRAFNKYSGKLLWEFRLPAAAFATPALYSVGGKQYLTVACGGEKLGTKKGNKIITFSLSD
;
A
#
# COMPACT_ATOMS: atom_id res chain seq x y z
N PRO A 1 22.41 -5.49 14.77
CA PRO A 1 22.26 -6.76 14.07
C PRO A 1 23.04 -6.67 12.76
N GLY A 2 24.13 -7.45 12.66
CA GLY A 2 24.95 -7.48 11.46
C GLY A 2 24.32 -8.42 10.42
N PHE A 3 24.66 -8.21 9.16
CA PHE A 3 24.32 -9.15 8.08
C PHE A 3 25.36 -10.29 8.07
N PRO A 4 25.08 -11.44 8.69
CA PRO A 4 26.08 -12.52 8.89
C PRO A 4 26.48 -13.21 7.58
N GLN A 5 25.79 -12.91 6.46
CA GLN A 5 26.02 -13.51 5.14
C GLN A 5 27.04 -12.74 4.28
N ILE A 6 27.48 -11.58 4.70
CA ILE A 6 28.45 -10.75 3.94
C ILE A 6 29.81 -10.89 4.60
N SER A 7 30.82 -11.33 3.83
CA SER A 7 32.18 -11.43 4.32
C SER A 7 32.70 -10.05 4.78
N GLU A 8 33.60 -10.05 5.74
CA GLU A 8 34.19 -8.78 6.24
C GLU A 8 34.89 -7.98 5.12
N LYS A 9 35.45 -8.68 4.14
CA LYS A 9 36.06 -8.10 2.94
C LYS A 9 35.04 -7.40 2.05
N ASP A 10 33.86 -8.02 1.87
CA ASP A 10 32.79 -7.44 1.05
C ASP A 10 32.08 -6.31 1.78
N ARG A 11 31.96 -6.40 3.10
CA ARG A 11 31.45 -5.31 3.94
C ARG A 11 32.34 -4.07 3.88
N LYS A 12 33.67 -4.23 3.92
CA LYS A 12 34.62 -3.12 3.75
C LYS A 12 34.52 -2.51 2.35
N LYS A 13 34.35 -3.34 1.29
CA LYS A 13 34.13 -2.83 -0.08
C LYS A 13 32.82 -2.06 -0.20
N LEU A 14 31.72 -2.58 0.39
CA LEU A 14 30.45 -1.88 0.40
C LEU A 14 30.51 -0.54 1.13
N ILE A 15 31.18 -0.49 2.29
CA ILE A 15 31.37 0.74 3.03
C ILE A 15 32.19 1.73 2.20
N ALA A 16 33.29 1.29 1.58
CA ALA A 16 34.10 2.15 0.71
C ALA A 16 33.31 2.67 -0.50
N LEU A 17 32.47 1.84 -1.10
CA LEU A 17 31.60 2.22 -2.22
C LEU A 17 30.54 3.25 -1.80
N LEU A 18 29.98 3.11 -0.63
CA LEU A 18 28.94 4.00 -0.08
C LEU A 18 29.50 5.30 0.51
N THR A 19 30.79 5.30 0.89
CA THR A 19 31.46 6.47 1.47
C THR A 19 32.39 7.19 0.48
N ASP A 20 32.56 6.64 -0.73
CA ASP A 20 33.36 7.30 -1.78
C ASP A 20 32.55 8.47 -2.37
N GLU A 21 32.95 9.67 -2.00
CA GLU A 21 32.32 10.91 -2.49
C GLU A 21 32.31 11.04 -4.03
N LYS A 22 33.16 10.31 -4.74
CA LYS A 22 33.16 10.27 -6.21
C LYS A 22 32.02 9.47 -6.78
N ASN A 23 31.54 8.44 -6.08
CA ASN A 23 30.37 7.66 -6.50
C ASN A 23 29.04 8.34 -6.15
N ILE A 24 29.06 9.30 -5.23
CA ILE A 24 27.89 10.13 -4.88
C ILE A 24 27.73 11.28 -5.90
N LYS A 25 28.81 11.62 -6.60
CA LYS A 25 28.78 12.58 -7.73
C LYS A 25 28.39 11.86 -9.03
N GLY A 26 27.14 11.38 -9.12
CA GLY A 26 26.48 11.39 -10.42
C GLY A 26 26.56 12.84 -10.93
N GLU A 27 26.79 13.00 -12.23
CA GLU A 27 26.96 14.28 -12.93
C GLU A 27 25.79 15.26 -12.69
N ASN A 28 25.62 15.71 -11.47
CA ASN A 28 24.76 16.83 -11.13
C ASN A 28 25.70 18.04 -11.03
N GLU A 29 25.53 18.97 -11.96
CA GLU A 29 26.13 20.29 -11.91
C GLU A 29 26.22 20.79 -10.47
N VAL A 30 27.42 21.23 -10.09
CA VAL A 30 27.64 21.92 -8.82
C VAL A 30 26.73 23.15 -8.81
N VAL A 31 25.58 23.01 -8.17
CA VAL A 31 24.69 24.14 -7.91
C VAL A 31 25.52 25.09 -7.05
N SER A 32 25.94 26.18 -7.64
CA SER A 32 26.65 27.27 -6.96
C SER A 32 25.85 27.65 -5.71
N LYS A 33 26.52 27.80 -4.58
CA LYS A 33 25.92 28.34 -3.34
C LYS A 33 25.25 29.66 -3.70
N SER A 34 23.93 29.64 -3.89
CA SER A 34 23.15 30.86 -4.05
C SER A 34 22.99 31.48 -2.66
N GLU A 35 23.14 32.80 -2.55
CA GLU A 35 22.82 33.54 -1.33
C GLU A 35 21.28 33.66 -1.13
N ASP A 36 20.51 32.92 -1.92
CA ASP A 36 19.09 32.89 -1.83
C ASP A 36 18.63 32.26 -0.50
N LYS A 37 17.82 32.99 0.24
CA LYS A 37 17.21 32.51 1.51
C LYS A 37 16.39 31.22 1.36
N PHE A 38 16.01 30.84 0.15
CA PHE A 38 15.25 29.65 -0.19
C PHE A 38 16.12 28.53 -0.78
N PHE A 39 17.45 28.68 -0.79
CA PHE A 39 18.32 27.62 -1.27
C PHE A 39 18.17 26.35 -0.45
N MET A 40 17.71 25.30 -1.10
CA MET A 40 17.65 23.94 -0.52
C MET A 40 18.82 23.13 -1.01
N PRO A 41 19.77 22.76 -0.13
CA PRO A 41 20.97 22.01 -0.51
C PRO A 41 20.69 20.56 -0.91
N TYR A 42 19.44 20.10 -0.74
CA TYR A 42 19.01 18.76 -1.05
C TYR A 42 17.89 18.78 -2.06
N GLN A 43 18.02 17.97 -3.10
CA GLN A 43 16.99 17.78 -4.13
C GLN A 43 16.36 16.40 -3.98
N HIS A 44 15.03 16.34 -4.01
CA HIS A 44 14.30 15.08 -4.01
C HIS A 44 14.44 14.41 -5.37
N THR A 45 14.99 13.18 -5.41
CA THR A 45 15.24 12.41 -6.65
C THR A 45 14.06 11.56 -7.10
N GLY A 46 12.91 11.70 -6.46
CA GLY A 46 11.71 10.90 -6.72
C GLY A 46 11.58 9.71 -5.76
N TYR A 47 10.54 8.93 -6.00
CA TYR A 47 10.27 7.70 -5.23
C TYR A 47 10.79 6.49 -6.00
N THR A 48 11.81 5.84 -5.50
CA THR A 48 12.32 4.59 -6.04
C THR A 48 11.84 3.42 -5.20
N LYS A 49 11.15 2.47 -5.84
CA LYS A 49 10.69 1.25 -5.15
C LYS A 49 11.84 0.27 -5.01
N PHE A 50 12.01 -0.28 -3.80
CA PHE A 50 12.94 -1.37 -3.55
C PHE A 50 12.24 -2.70 -3.89
N LEU A 51 12.53 -3.24 -5.07
CA LEU A 51 11.89 -4.43 -5.64
C LEU A 51 12.93 -5.52 -5.91
N ASP A 52 12.49 -6.77 -5.87
CA ASP A 52 13.26 -7.92 -6.35
C ASP A 52 13.22 -8.02 -7.90
N ASN A 53 13.90 -9.02 -8.44
CA ASN A 53 13.95 -9.27 -9.90
C ASN A 53 12.59 -9.63 -10.53
N ASN A 54 11.59 -9.99 -9.73
CA ASN A 54 10.24 -10.30 -10.16
C ASN A 54 9.28 -9.10 -10.01
N GLY A 55 9.79 -7.94 -9.59
CA GLY A 55 9.01 -6.74 -9.35
C GLY A 55 8.18 -6.78 -8.07
N LEU A 56 8.48 -7.69 -7.15
CA LEU A 56 7.88 -7.76 -5.82
C LEU A 56 8.70 -6.92 -4.83
N PRO A 57 8.06 -6.38 -3.76
CA PRO A 57 8.82 -5.68 -2.73
C PRO A 57 9.92 -6.56 -2.14
N ALA A 58 11.17 -6.08 -2.13
CA ALA A 58 12.35 -6.82 -1.66
C ALA A 58 12.46 -6.83 -0.12
N ILE A 59 11.32 -6.85 0.55
CA ILE A 59 11.15 -6.99 2.01
C ILE A 59 10.15 -8.10 2.31
N SER A 60 10.21 -8.67 3.50
CA SER A 60 9.26 -9.70 3.92
C SER A 60 7.82 -9.17 4.00
N PRO A 61 6.81 -9.94 3.54
CA PRO A 61 5.40 -9.60 3.74
C PRO A 61 5.04 -9.57 5.24
N PRO A 62 3.90 -8.95 5.61
CA PRO A 62 2.87 -8.40 4.73
C PRO A 62 3.23 -7.03 4.14
N TRP A 63 2.99 -6.86 2.83
CA TRP A 63 3.26 -5.63 2.09
C TRP A 63 2.15 -4.58 2.18
N GLY A 64 1.00 -4.98 2.65
CA GLY A 64 -0.13 -4.12 2.96
C GLY A 64 -0.90 -4.66 4.15
N THR A 65 -1.36 -3.78 5.03
CA THR A 65 -2.11 -4.17 6.23
C THR A 65 -3.28 -3.23 6.48
N LEU A 66 -4.34 -3.81 7.04
CA LEU A 66 -5.45 -3.08 7.64
C LEU A 66 -5.32 -3.23 9.16
N GLN A 67 -5.52 -2.14 9.88
CA GLN A 67 -5.25 -2.09 11.31
C GLN A 67 -6.34 -1.31 12.03
N ALA A 68 -6.72 -1.75 13.23
CA ALA A 68 -7.48 -0.97 14.17
C ALA A 68 -6.61 -0.65 15.39
N LEU A 69 -6.64 0.61 15.81
CA LEU A 69 -5.88 1.12 16.94
C LEU A 69 -6.85 1.64 17.99
N ASP A 70 -6.57 1.37 19.24
CA ASP A 70 -7.18 2.08 20.35
C ASP A 70 -6.51 3.45 20.49
N LEU A 71 -7.26 4.52 20.27
CA LEU A 71 -6.72 5.88 20.32
C LEU A 71 -6.39 6.35 21.74
N ASN A 72 -6.88 5.69 22.78
CA ASN A 72 -6.56 6.03 24.16
C ASN A 72 -5.21 5.44 24.58
N THR A 73 -4.88 4.24 24.10
CA THR A 73 -3.65 3.54 24.46
C THR A 73 -2.59 3.58 23.38
N GLY A 74 -2.97 3.80 22.10
CA GLY A 74 -2.10 3.69 20.94
C GLY A 74 -1.78 2.25 20.54
N GLU A 75 -2.42 1.26 21.16
CA GLU A 75 -2.18 -0.14 20.89
C GLU A 75 -3.05 -0.69 19.75
N TYR A 76 -2.56 -1.73 19.07
CA TYR A 76 -3.33 -2.42 18.04
C TYR A 76 -4.42 -3.27 18.68
N ILE A 77 -5.68 -3.02 18.32
CA ILE A 77 -6.80 -3.94 18.62
C ILE A 77 -6.66 -5.17 17.74
N TRP A 78 -6.38 -4.98 16.45
CA TRP A 78 -6.08 -6.04 15.50
C TRP A 78 -5.29 -5.49 14.31
N LYS A 79 -4.59 -6.40 13.63
CA LYS A 79 -3.84 -6.13 12.40
C LYS A 79 -3.90 -7.33 11.49
N VAL A 80 -4.33 -7.14 10.24
CA VAL A 80 -4.47 -8.19 9.22
C VAL A 80 -3.82 -7.77 7.90
N PRO A 81 -3.33 -8.70 7.08
CA PRO A 81 -2.90 -8.40 5.71
C PRO A 81 -4.07 -7.84 4.90
N LEU A 82 -3.80 -6.84 4.06
CA LEU A 82 -4.78 -6.22 3.16
C LEU A 82 -4.34 -6.37 1.71
N GLY A 83 -5.17 -7.04 0.92
CA GLY A 83 -4.87 -7.39 -0.46
C GLY A 83 -4.14 -8.73 -0.61
N GLU A 84 -3.99 -9.18 -1.85
CA GLU A 84 -3.40 -10.47 -2.19
C GLU A 84 -2.54 -10.37 -3.44
N THR A 85 -1.39 -11.03 -3.45
CA THR A 85 -0.58 -11.22 -4.64
C THR A 85 -0.93 -12.56 -5.27
N GLU A 86 -1.78 -12.52 -6.30
CA GLU A 86 -2.40 -13.71 -6.89
C GLU A 86 -1.37 -14.77 -7.36
N SER A 87 -0.21 -14.34 -7.88
CA SER A 87 0.86 -15.26 -8.30
C SER A 87 1.44 -16.06 -7.14
N LEU A 88 1.63 -15.44 -5.98
CA LEU A 88 2.13 -16.11 -4.77
C LEU A 88 1.06 -16.97 -4.12
N LYS A 89 -0.20 -16.52 -4.12
CA LYS A 89 -1.34 -17.32 -3.65
C LYS A 89 -1.45 -18.64 -4.41
N LYS A 90 -1.31 -18.61 -5.74
CA LYS A 90 -1.31 -19.83 -6.59
C LYS A 90 -0.17 -20.79 -6.25
N LEU A 91 0.93 -20.31 -5.71
CA LEU A 91 2.07 -21.11 -5.25
C LEU A 91 1.91 -21.57 -3.79
N GLY A 92 0.78 -21.28 -3.14
CA GLY A 92 0.49 -21.71 -1.77
C GLY A 92 1.12 -20.84 -0.68
N TYR A 93 1.62 -19.64 -1.00
CA TYR A 93 2.12 -18.72 0.01
C TYR A 93 0.96 -18.13 0.83
N PRO A 94 1.20 -17.80 2.11
CA PRO A 94 0.23 -17.05 2.93
C PRO A 94 -0.12 -15.70 2.31
N THR A 95 -1.24 -15.11 2.75
CA THR A 95 -1.69 -13.78 2.30
C THR A 95 -0.60 -12.73 2.51
N THR A 96 -0.15 -12.14 1.42
CA THR A 96 1.00 -11.21 1.42
C THR A 96 0.61 -9.76 1.68
N GLY A 97 -0.67 -9.42 1.53
CA GLY A 97 -1.04 -8.02 1.34
C GLY A 97 -0.53 -7.46 0.01
N THR A 98 -0.93 -6.25 -0.34
CA THR A 98 -0.41 -5.51 -1.49
C THR A 98 -0.22 -4.05 -1.14
N GLU A 99 0.53 -3.32 -1.99
CA GLU A 99 0.43 -1.86 -1.97
C GLU A 99 -1.04 -1.43 -1.99
N ASN A 100 -1.38 -0.47 -1.15
CA ASN A 100 -2.73 0.05 -1.06
C ASN A 100 -2.73 1.58 -1.06
N TYR A 101 -3.84 2.15 -1.50
CA TYR A 101 -4.05 3.58 -1.54
C TYR A 101 -5.54 3.88 -1.49
N GLY A 102 -6.00 4.51 -0.44
CA GLY A 102 -7.41 4.82 -0.23
C GLY A 102 -7.82 4.64 1.21
N GLY A 103 -9.09 4.88 1.48
CA GLY A 103 -9.68 4.81 2.81
C GLY A 103 -10.74 3.73 2.92
N ALA A 104 -11.11 3.44 4.16
CA ALA A 104 -12.22 2.58 4.52
C ALA A 104 -13.46 3.40 4.88
N VAL A 105 -14.64 2.79 4.80
CA VAL A 105 -15.88 3.29 5.37
C VAL A 105 -16.42 2.28 6.37
N VAL A 106 -16.91 2.76 7.50
CA VAL A 106 -17.35 1.92 8.61
C VAL A 106 -18.83 2.13 8.88
N THR A 107 -19.57 1.04 9.12
CA THR A 107 -20.96 1.08 9.54
C THR A 107 -21.08 1.05 11.05
N GLU A 108 -22.18 1.58 11.58
CA GLU A 108 -22.52 1.47 12.98
C GLU A 108 -22.58 -0.02 13.41
N ASN A 109 -23.20 -0.86 12.59
CA ASN A 109 -23.46 -2.28 12.86
C ASN A 109 -22.24 -3.20 12.72
N GLY A 110 -21.02 -2.68 12.67
CA GLY A 110 -19.84 -3.52 12.81
C GLY A 110 -19.14 -3.91 11.51
N LEU A 111 -19.54 -3.39 10.34
CA LEU A 111 -18.86 -3.65 9.08
C LEU A 111 -17.87 -2.53 8.74
N LEU A 112 -16.75 -2.93 8.14
CA LEU A 112 -15.77 -2.05 7.55
C LEU A 112 -15.60 -2.44 6.08
N PHE A 113 -15.84 -1.51 5.16
CA PHE A 113 -15.65 -1.72 3.73
C PHE A 113 -14.42 -0.97 3.24
N ILE A 114 -13.59 -1.65 2.47
CA ILE A 114 -12.39 -1.08 1.86
C ILE A 114 -12.11 -1.75 0.51
N ALA A 115 -11.72 -0.94 -0.47
CA ALA A 115 -11.13 -1.44 -1.71
C ALA A 115 -9.62 -1.21 -1.66
N ALA A 116 -9.13 -0.07 -2.08
CA ALA A 116 -7.78 0.46 -1.83
C ALA A 116 -6.59 -0.40 -2.31
N THR A 117 -6.78 -1.66 -2.69
CA THR A 117 -5.72 -2.61 -2.98
C THR A 117 -5.46 -2.81 -4.47
N LYS A 118 -4.21 -3.11 -4.80
CA LYS A 118 -3.73 -3.34 -6.16
C LYS A 118 -4.38 -4.56 -6.82
N ASP A 119 -4.86 -5.53 -6.04
CA ASP A 119 -5.49 -6.75 -6.54
C ASP A 119 -6.92 -6.54 -7.10
N GLY A 120 -7.49 -5.35 -6.92
CA GLY A 120 -8.77 -4.97 -7.49
C GLY A 120 -10.00 -5.58 -6.81
N TYR A 121 -9.91 -5.88 -5.52
CA TYR A 121 -11.06 -6.33 -4.73
C TYR A 121 -11.57 -5.22 -3.82
N ILE A 122 -12.90 -5.21 -3.62
CA ILE A 122 -13.54 -4.57 -2.48
C ILE A 122 -13.84 -5.63 -1.44
N ARG A 123 -13.61 -5.33 -0.17
CA ARG A 123 -13.73 -6.27 0.95
C ARG A 123 -14.56 -5.68 2.08
N ALA A 124 -15.31 -6.56 2.74
CA ALA A 124 -15.97 -6.26 4.01
C ALA A 124 -15.30 -7.03 5.14
N PHE A 125 -14.95 -6.32 6.19
CA PHE A 125 -14.37 -6.88 7.41
C PHE A 125 -15.29 -6.64 8.61
N ASN A 126 -15.21 -7.50 9.60
CA ASN A 126 -15.73 -7.20 10.93
C ASN A 126 -14.83 -6.13 11.58
N LYS A 127 -15.37 -4.97 11.92
CA LYS A 127 -14.58 -3.84 12.45
C LYS A 127 -13.97 -4.11 13.82
N TYR A 128 -14.51 -5.06 14.58
CA TYR A 128 -14.02 -5.39 15.93
C TYR A 128 -12.90 -6.42 15.95
N SER A 129 -12.89 -7.34 14.96
CA SER A 129 -11.94 -8.46 14.93
C SER A 129 -10.99 -8.46 13.73
N GLY A 130 -11.22 -7.62 12.72
CA GLY A 130 -10.45 -7.66 11.46
C GLY A 130 -10.74 -8.89 10.59
N LYS A 131 -11.74 -9.73 10.96
CA LYS A 131 -12.08 -10.91 10.16
C LYS A 131 -12.70 -10.50 8.84
N LEU A 132 -12.16 -11.04 7.71
CA LEU A 132 -12.76 -10.91 6.39
C LEU A 132 -14.11 -11.65 6.37
N LEU A 133 -15.17 -10.94 5.95
CA LEU A 133 -16.53 -11.46 5.87
C LEU A 133 -16.99 -11.67 4.44
N TRP A 134 -16.56 -10.80 3.53
CA TRP A 134 -16.96 -10.81 2.13
C TRP A 134 -15.93 -10.10 1.27
N GLU A 135 -15.80 -10.54 0.01
CA GLU A 135 -15.00 -9.85 -1.00
C GLU A 135 -15.66 -9.97 -2.38
N PHE A 136 -15.43 -8.97 -3.21
CA PHE A 136 -15.92 -8.94 -4.59
C PHE A 136 -14.85 -8.35 -5.51
N ARG A 137 -14.62 -9.01 -6.65
CA ARG A 137 -13.66 -8.53 -7.65
C ARG A 137 -14.28 -7.42 -8.49
N LEU A 138 -13.64 -6.27 -8.47
CA LEU A 138 -14.05 -5.10 -9.24
C LEU A 138 -13.51 -5.17 -10.68
N PRO A 139 -14.14 -4.47 -11.65
CA PRO A 139 -13.69 -4.43 -13.05
C PRO A 139 -12.34 -3.72 -13.23
N ALA A 140 -11.97 -2.85 -12.31
CA ALA A 140 -10.65 -2.24 -12.14
C ALA A 140 -10.42 -1.92 -10.67
N ALA A 141 -9.16 -1.76 -10.27
CA ALA A 141 -8.84 -1.40 -8.89
C ALA A 141 -9.52 -0.08 -8.48
N ALA A 142 -9.97 0.01 -7.23
CA ALA A 142 -10.63 1.19 -6.69
C ALA A 142 -9.79 1.77 -5.56
N PHE A 143 -9.27 2.95 -5.78
CA PHE A 143 -8.41 3.67 -4.84
C PHE A 143 -9.11 4.84 -4.14
N ALA A 144 -10.37 5.10 -4.49
CA ALA A 144 -11.22 6.03 -3.77
C ALA A 144 -11.86 5.35 -2.55
N THR A 145 -12.07 6.12 -1.49
CA THR A 145 -12.87 5.67 -0.35
C THR A 145 -14.29 5.37 -0.81
N PRO A 146 -14.86 4.20 -0.49
CA PRO A 146 -16.25 3.89 -0.79
C PRO A 146 -17.20 4.87 -0.09
N ALA A 147 -18.38 5.08 -0.66
CA ALA A 147 -19.46 5.86 -0.05
C ALA A 147 -20.59 4.96 0.40
N LEU A 148 -21.07 5.17 1.64
CA LEU A 148 -22.28 4.55 2.17
C LEU A 148 -23.40 5.60 2.24
N TYR A 149 -24.58 5.25 1.76
CA TYR A 149 -25.75 6.11 1.85
C TYR A 149 -27.04 5.28 1.88
N SER A 150 -28.15 5.92 2.21
CA SER A 150 -29.47 5.29 2.24
C SER A 150 -30.47 6.09 1.42
N VAL A 151 -31.28 5.39 0.65
CA VAL A 151 -32.39 5.97 -0.11
C VAL A 151 -33.62 5.07 0.07
N GLY A 152 -34.74 5.65 0.50
CA GLY A 152 -35.97 4.90 0.72
C GLY A 152 -35.85 3.75 1.74
N GLY A 153 -35.00 3.91 2.75
CA GLY A 153 -34.75 2.87 3.76
C GLY A 153 -33.77 1.77 3.31
N LYS A 154 -33.35 1.75 2.07
CA LYS A 154 -32.38 0.79 1.52
C LYS A 154 -30.96 1.38 1.56
N GLN A 155 -30.00 0.57 2.03
CA GLN A 155 -28.59 0.97 2.09
C GLN A 155 -27.85 0.61 0.79
N TYR A 156 -26.93 1.49 0.42
CA TYR A 156 -26.08 1.35 -0.76
C TYR A 156 -24.62 1.60 -0.41
N LEU A 157 -23.76 0.78 -1.00
CA LEU A 157 -22.29 0.94 -0.96
C LEU A 157 -21.82 1.21 -2.39
N THR A 158 -21.22 2.36 -2.62
CA THR A 158 -20.75 2.79 -3.94
C THR A 158 -19.25 3.01 -3.96
N VAL A 159 -18.58 2.56 -5.02
CA VAL A 159 -17.14 2.73 -5.19
C VAL A 159 -16.78 3.05 -6.64
N ALA A 160 -15.84 3.96 -6.83
CA ALA A 160 -15.31 4.33 -8.15
C ALA A 160 -14.13 3.42 -8.52
N CYS A 161 -14.26 2.70 -9.63
CA CYS A 161 -13.26 1.77 -10.15
C CYS A 161 -12.44 2.45 -11.27
N GLY A 162 -11.54 3.35 -10.88
CA GLY A 162 -10.73 4.16 -11.81
C GLY A 162 -9.45 3.45 -12.27
N GLY A 163 -8.88 2.61 -11.44
CA GLY A 163 -7.61 1.95 -11.73
C GLY A 163 -6.44 2.92 -11.89
N GLU A 164 -5.49 2.57 -12.77
CA GLU A 164 -4.30 3.30 -13.23
C GLU A 164 -3.23 3.52 -12.15
N LYS A 165 -3.62 3.91 -10.95
CA LYS A 165 -2.68 4.06 -9.83
C LYS A 165 -2.02 2.73 -9.50
N LEU A 166 -0.79 2.78 -9.01
CA LEU A 166 0.03 1.60 -8.67
C LEU A 166 0.26 0.63 -9.85
N GLY A 167 0.15 1.11 -11.09
CA GLY A 167 0.33 0.30 -12.30
C GLY A 167 -0.81 -0.68 -12.58
N THR A 168 -2.00 -0.45 -12.03
CA THR A 168 -3.18 -1.28 -12.30
C THR A 168 -3.89 -0.85 -13.58
N LYS A 169 -4.72 -1.76 -14.12
CA LYS A 169 -5.53 -1.47 -15.32
C LYS A 169 -6.43 -0.26 -15.08
N LYS A 170 -6.46 0.65 -16.04
CA LYS A 170 -7.38 1.79 -16.07
C LYS A 170 -8.83 1.35 -16.15
N GLY A 171 -9.69 2.01 -15.40
CA GLY A 171 -11.13 1.80 -15.36
C GLY A 171 -11.92 3.10 -15.43
N ASN A 172 -13.22 2.98 -15.67
CA ASN A 172 -14.13 4.11 -15.80
C ASN A 172 -15.54 3.79 -15.27
N LYS A 173 -15.64 2.87 -14.30
CA LYS A 173 -16.94 2.43 -13.78
C LYS A 173 -17.13 2.88 -12.34
N ILE A 174 -18.39 3.15 -12.02
CA ILE A 174 -18.87 3.27 -10.65
C ILE A 174 -19.72 2.03 -10.38
N ILE A 175 -19.44 1.32 -9.30
CA ILE A 175 -20.15 0.11 -8.88
C ILE A 175 -20.89 0.42 -7.60
N THR A 176 -22.17 0.05 -7.58
CA THR A 176 -23.02 0.19 -6.41
C THR A 176 -23.55 -1.18 -5.99
N PHE A 177 -23.43 -1.48 -4.73
CA PHE A 177 -23.97 -2.68 -4.10
C PHE A 177 -25.13 -2.31 -3.19
N SER A 178 -26.12 -3.20 -3.13
CA SER A 178 -27.18 -3.16 -2.13
C SER A 178 -27.51 -4.60 -1.71
N LEU A 179 -28.07 -4.77 -0.54
CA LEU A 179 -28.65 -6.05 -0.17
C LEU A 179 -29.89 -6.29 -1.02
N SER A 180 -30.01 -7.53 -1.52
CA SER A 180 -31.30 -8.01 -2.06
C SER A 180 -32.29 -8.16 -0.91
N ASP A 181 -33.54 -7.85 -1.20
CA ASP A 181 -34.66 -8.15 -0.30
C ASP A 181 -34.83 -9.66 -0.18
#